data_c0ebcad6071fd32fb6c3a3fecbf74a68
#
_entry.id   c0ebcad6071fd32fb6c3a3fecbf74a68
#
_cell.length_a   1.000
_cell.length_b   1.000
_cell.length_c   1.000
_cell.angle_alpha   90.00
_cell.angle_beta   90.00
_cell.angle_gamma   90.00
#
_symmetry.space_group_name_H-M   'P 1'
#
loop_
_entity.id
_entity.type
_entity.pdbx_description
1 polymer ?
#
loop_
_entity_poly.entity_id
_entity_poly.type
_entity_poly.pdbx_seq_one_letter_code
_entity_poly.pdbx_strand_id
1 'polypeptide(L)'
;MSESLQKKTLKGTIWSGFERLSVQSVSFIVLIIMARIVTPDDYGLVGMLTVFIEISQSLVDSGFSQALIRKRDRSQLDNSTVFYFNLAVGIILYFVLYLCAPIIAYFYEDERLIMLTRVISVTVVLNSLVVVQRALLTVEIDFKTQAKASLWAAIIGGVVGIAMAYAGFGVWSIVSYQVLNIAINVILLWLYSSWRPSLMYSWDSFRHLFSFGSRLAAAGLLNTLYSNGYLIVIGKVFKASDLGYYTRAHQFGSF
;
A
#
# COMPACT_ATOMS: atom_id res chain seq x y z
N MET A 1 -7.18 -9.04 -35.70
CA MET A 1 -7.39 -9.05 -34.23
C MET A 1 -6.08 -9.08 -33.43
N SER A 2 -5.02 -9.75 -33.89
CA SER A 2 -3.71 -9.85 -33.19
C SER A 2 -2.91 -8.52 -33.16
N GLU A 3 -2.91 -7.77 -34.26
CA GLU A 3 -2.11 -6.53 -34.38
C GLU A 3 -2.60 -5.39 -33.49
N SER A 4 -3.91 -5.27 -33.26
CA SER A 4 -4.49 -4.28 -32.33
C SER A 4 -4.16 -4.63 -30.88
N LEU A 5 -4.14 -5.92 -30.54
CA LEU A 5 -3.80 -6.39 -29.20
C LEU A 5 -2.31 -6.18 -28.89
N GLN A 6 -1.44 -6.49 -29.86
CA GLN A 6 0.00 -6.24 -29.74
C GLN A 6 0.32 -4.75 -29.55
N LYS A 7 -0.29 -3.87 -30.34
CA LYS A 7 -0.14 -2.41 -30.18
C LYS A 7 -0.64 -1.92 -28.83
N LYS A 8 -1.78 -2.45 -28.34
CA LYS A 8 -2.33 -2.09 -27.01
C LYS A 8 -1.42 -2.58 -25.89
N THR A 9 -0.91 -3.80 -25.99
CA THR A 9 0.03 -4.38 -25.00
C THR A 9 1.34 -3.60 -24.99
N LEU A 10 1.94 -3.32 -26.16
CA LEU A 10 3.18 -2.54 -26.24
C LEU A 10 3.03 -1.15 -25.63
N LYS A 11 1.93 -0.46 -25.96
CA LYS A 11 1.62 0.86 -25.39
C LYS A 11 1.39 0.77 -23.88
N GLY A 12 0.70 -0.27 -23.40
CA GLY A 12 0.51 -0.52 -21.97
C GLY A 12 1.82 -0.76 -21.23
N THR A 13 2.74 -1.55 -21.81
CA THR A 13 4.06 -1.83 -21.22
C THR A 13 4.92 -0.57 -21.14
N ILE A 14 4.93 0.25 -22.22
CA ILE A 14 5.66 1.54 -22.24
C ILE A 14 5.11 2.47 -21.15
N TRP A 15 3.78 2.59 -21.02
CA TRP A 15 3.16 3.41 -19.99
C TRP A 15 3.42 2.89 -18.58
N SER A 16 3.42 1.57 -18.38
CA SER A 16 3.78 0.96 -17.10
C SER A 16 5.24 1.22 -16.73
N GLY A 17 6.16 1.14 -17.69
CA GLY A 17 7.56 1.53 -17.50
C GLY A 17 7.73 3.00 -17.15
N PHE A 18 7.05 3.88 -17.91
CA PHE A 18 7.07 5.33 -17.67
C PHE A 18 6.46 5.68 -16.30
N GLU A 19 5.37 5.02 -15.92
CA GLU A 19 4.77 5.15 -14.58
C GLU A 19 5.78 4.85 -13.48
N ARG A 20 6.35 3.65 -13.52
CA ARG A 20 7.31 3.21 -12.50
C ARG A 20 8.46 4.20 -12.38
N LEU A 21 9.07 4.58 -13.48
CA LEU A 21 10.17 5.54 -13.49
C LEU A 21 9.74 6.92 -12.97
N SER A 22 8.58 7.42 -13.37
CA SER A 22 8.10 8.74 -12.94
C SER A 22 7.74 8.76 -11.45
N VAL A 23 6.95 7.79 -10.99
CA VAL A 23 6.58 7.68 -9.56
C VAL A 23 7.81 7.44 -8.71
N GLN A 24 8.74 6.57 -9.17
CA GLN A 24 9.97 6.27 -8.48
C GLN A 24 10.88 7.49 -8.38
N SER A 25 11.00 8.28 -9.47
CA SER A 25 11.79 9.53 -9.47
C SER A 25 11.21 10.56 -8.51
N VAL A 26 9.88 10.77 -8.50
CA VAL A 26 9.23 11.68 -7.56
C VAL A 26 9.44 11.20 -6.13
N SER A 27 9.19 9.92 -5.84
CA SER A 27 9.39 9.35 -4.51
C SER A 27 10.85 9.45 -4.04
N PHE A 28 11.80 9.25 -4.95
CA PHE A 28 13.22 9.40 -4.68
C PHE A 28 13.60 10.84 -4.32
N ILE A 29 13.07 11.84 -5.05
CA ILE A 29 13.29 13.25 -4.74
C ILE A 29 12.69 13.59 -3.37
N VAL A 30 11.46 13.15 -3.08
CA VAL A 30 10.81 13.34 -1.78
C VAL A 30 11.66 12.70 -0.68
N LEU A 31 12.13 11.47 -0.87
CA LEU A 31 12.98 10.75 0.08
C LEU A 31 14.27 11.52 0.37
N ILE A 32 14.99 12.01 -0.66
CA ILE A 32 16.23 12.79 -0.48
C ILE A 32 15.96 14.06 0.34
N ILE A 33 14.92 14.81 0.00
CA ILE A 33 14.60 16.07 0.69
C ILE A 33 14.23 15.79 2.13
N MET A 34 13.32 14.84 2.37
CA MET A 34 12.89 14.49 3.73
C MET A 34 14.03 13.89 4.56
N ALA A 35 14.92 13.09 3.95
CA ALA A 35 16.06 12.51 4.65
C ALA A 35 17.09 13.55 5.13
N ARG A 36 17.10 14.75 4.59
CA ARG A 36 17.95 15.86 5.06
C ARG A 36 17.35 16.63 6.24
N ILE A 37 16.03 16.58 6.40
CA ILE A 37 15.29 17.40 7.36
C ILE A 37 14.85 16.55 8.56
N VAL A 38 14.28 15.39 8.30
CA VAL A 38 13.71 14.50 9.32
C VAL A 38 14.81 13.64 9.94
N THR A 39 14.74 13.42 11.24
CA THR A 39 15.78 12.68 11.97
C THR A 39 15.80 11.18 11.66
N PRO A 40 16.94 10.48 11.83
CA PRO A 40 16.97 9.03 11.72
C PRO A 40 16.05 8.33 12.72
N ASP A 41 15.88 8.90 13.92
CA ASP A 41 14.97 8.38 14.94
C ASP A 41 13.52 8.32 14.44
N ASP A 42 13.03 9.40 13.81
CA ASP A 42 11.70 9.46 13.22
C ASP A 42 11.48 8.41 12.12
N TYR A 43 12.49 8.16 11.29
CA TYR A 43 12.44 7.08 10.29
C TYR A 43 12.45 5.70 10.93
N GLY A 44 13.14 5.55 12.04
CA GLY A 44 13.15 4.32 12.82
C GLY A 44 11.79 3.97 13.38
N LEU A 45 11.07 4.97 13.93
CA LEU A 45 9.71 4.78 14.42
C LEU A 45 8.76 4.27 13.32
N VAL A 46 8.84 4.87 12.13
CA VAL A 46 8.03 4.38 11.00
C VAL A 46 8.50 3.00 10.53
N GLY A 47 9.80 2.74 10.54
CA GLY A 47 10.39 1.44 10.23
C GLY A 47 9.88 0.32 11.15
N MET A 48 9.73 0.57 12.46
CA MET A 48 9.15 -0.37 13.42
C MET A 48 7.71 -0.75 13.06
N LEU A 49 6.94 0.18 12.52
CA LEU A 49 5.54 -0.04 12.14
C LEU A 49 5.39 -0.69 10.76
N THR A 50 6.38 -0.56 9.88
CA THR A 50 6.31 -1.02 8.49
C THR A 50 5.90 -2.49 8.40
N VAL A 51 6.47 -3.37 9.21
CA VAL A 51 6.18 -4.81 9.17
C VAL A 51 4.71 -5.10 9.45
N PHE A 52 4.13 -4.45 10.47
CA PHE A 52 2.72 -4.67 10.84
C PHE A 52 1.77 -4.17 9.74
N ILE A 53 2.11 -3.04 9.13
CA ILE A 53 1.32 -2.48 8.01
C ILE A 53 1.46 -3.36 6.76
N GLU A 54 2.65 -3.80 6.40
CA GLU A 54 2.90 -4.67 5.23
C GLU A 54 2.22 -6.05 5.37
N ILE A 55 2.25 -6.66 6.57
CA ILE A 55 1.51 -7.88 6.86
C ILE A 55 0.01 -7.65 6.67
N SER A 56 -0.51 -6.55 7.21
CA SER A 56 -1.94 -6.22 7.09
C SER A 56 -2.34 -5.96 5.63
N GLN A 57 -1.52 -5.26 4.87
CA GLN A 57 -1.76 -5.02 3.44
C GLN A 57 -1.71 -6.31 2.62
N SER A 58 -0.77 -7.21 2.92
CA SER A 58 -0.69 -8.54 2.30
C SER A 58 -1.96 -9.36 2.55
N LEU A 59 -2.53 -9.27 3.76
CA LEU A 59 -3.79 -9.92 4.10
C LEU A 59 -5.01 -9.28 3.41
N VAL A 60 -5.04 -7.95 3.27
CA VAL A 60 -6.10 -7.24 2.53
C VAL A 60 -6.09 -7.64 1.06
N ASP A 61 -4.92 -7.65 0.42
CA ASP A 61 -4.84 -8.05 -1.00
C ASP A 61 -5.19 -9.53 -1.18
N SER A 62 -4.89 -10.39 -0.18
CA SER A 62 -5.36 -11.78 -0.01
C SER A 62 -5.35 -12.61 -1.30
N GLY A 63 -4.58 -12.21 -2.33
CA GLY A 63 -4.57 -12.85 -3.65
C GLY A 63 -5.88 -12.73 -4.44
N PHE A 64 -6.91 -12.03 -3.91
CA PHE A 64 -8.17 -11.81 -4.63
C PHE A 64 -8.00 -10.94 -5.87
N SER A 65 -7.09 -9.96 -5.83
CA SER A 65 -6.70 -9.18 -7.00
C SER A 65 -6.26 -10.09 -8.14
N GLN A 66 -5.37 -11.04 -7.86
CA GLN A 66 -4.88 -12.00 -8.83
C GLN A 66 -5.96 -13.00 -9.26
N ALA A 67 -6.82 -13.41 -8.34
CA ALA A 67 -7.96 -14.29 -8.64
C ALA A 67 -8.95 -13.63 -9.61
N LEU A 68 -9.26 -12.33 -9.39
CA LEU A 68 -10.09 -11.54 -10.31
C LEU A 68 -9.43 -11.35 -11.67
N ILE A 69 -8.13 -11.05 -11.72
CA ILE A 69 -7.40 -10.87 -12.99
C ILE A 69 -7.43 -12.16 -13.80
N ARG A 70 -7.26 -13.32 -13.14
CA ARG A 70 -7.26 -14.62 -13.79
C ARG A 70 -8.65 -15.05 -14.29
N LYS A 71 -9.73 -14.68 -13.58
CA LYS A 71 -11.09 -15.09 -13.96
C LYS A 71 -11.54 -14.37 -15.23
N ARG A 72 -11.70 -15.09 -16.36
CA ARG A 72 -12.13 -14.51 -17.64
C ARG A 72 -13.57 -14.02 -17.61
N ASP A 73 -14.47 -14.81 -17.01
CA ASP A 73 -15.92 -14.59 -16.95
C ASP A 73 -16.33 -13.87 -15.64
N ARG A 74 -15.56 -12.83 -15.28
CA ARG A 74 -15.86 -12.06 -14.07
C ARG A 74 -17.15 -11.28 -14.22
N SER A 75 -18.03 -11.42 -13.25
CA SER A 75 -19.29 -10.70 -13.18
C SER A 75 -19.20 -9.50 -12.23
N GLN A 76 -20.18 -8.60 -12.32
CA GLN A 76 -20.33 -7.52 -11.34
C GLN A 76 -20.48 -8.07 -9.91
N LEU A 77 -21.14 -9.24 -9.78
CA LEU A 77 -21.29 -9.94 -8.51
C LEU A 77 -19.95 -10.38 -7.92
N ASP A 78 -19.05 -10.92 -8.74
CA ASP A 78 -17.70 -11.31 -8.30
C ASP A 78 -16.91 -10.10 -7.80
N ASN A 79 -16.89 -9.02 -8.59
CA ASN A 79 -16.18 -7.80 -8.24
C ASN A 79 -16.70 -7.18 -6.94
N SER A 80 -18.03 -7.10 -6.77
CA SER A 80 -18.65 -6.57 -5.56
C SER A 80 -18.41 -7.46 -4.35
N THR A 81 -18.43 -8.79 -4.52
CA THR A 81 -18.14 -9.76 -3.46
C THR A 81 -16.70 -9.58 -2.94
N VAL A 82 -15.72 -9.47 -3.84
CA VAL A 82 -14.31 -9.22 -3.48
C VAL A 82 -14.14 -7.87 -2.82
N PHE A 83 -14.80 -6.83 -3.33
CA PHE A 83 -14.73 -5.50 -2.75
C PHE A 83 -15.20 -5.49 -1.29
N TYR A 84 -16.40 -6.02 -1.00
CA TYR A 84 -16.92 -6.04 0.37
C TYR A 84 -16.10 -6.93 1.30
N PHE A 85 -15.59 -8.05 0.81
CA PHE A 85 -14.70 -8.88 1.60
C PHE A 85 -13.40 -8.14 1.97
N ASN A 86 -12.71 -7.54 0.99
CA ASN A 86 -11.47 -6.81 1.25
C ASN A 86 -11.70 -5.61 2.16
N LEU A 87 -12.82 -4.91 2.00
CA LEU A 87 -13.21 -3.80 2.87
C LEU A 87 -13.42 -4.28 4.32
N ALA A 88 -14.14 -5.38 4.50
CA ALA A 88 -14.35 -5.97 5.83
C ALA A 88 -13.03 -6.40 6.47
N VAL A 89 -12.14 -7.08 5.73
CA VAL A 89 -10.81 -7.45 6.21
C VAL A 89 -9.98 -6.21 6.54
N GLY A 90 -9.99 -5.18 5.70
CA GLY A 90 -9.28 -3.93 5.95
C GLY A 90 -9.73 -3.23 7.22
N ILE A 91 -11.04 -3.16 7.47
CA ILE A 91 -11.63 -2.60 8.69
C ILE A 91 -11.26 -3.43 9.92
N ILE A 92 -11.38 -4.75 9.85
CA ILE A 92 -11.01 -5.65 10.95
C ILE A 92 -9.53 -5.47 11.30
N LEU A 93 -8.63 -5.49 10.32
CA LEU A 93 -7.20 -5.32 10.54
C LEU A 93 -6.86 -3.94 11.09
N TYR A 94 -7.55 -2.88 10.64
CA TYR A 94 -7.42 -1.56 11.25
C TYR A 94 -7.74 -1.59 12.74
N PHE A 95 -8.87 -2.18 13.14
CA PHE A 95 -9.23 -2.28 14.54
C PHE A 95 -8.28 -3.17 15.33
N VAL A 96 -7.79 -4.26 14.75
CA VAL A 96 -6.75 -5.09 15.37
C VAL A 96 -5.49 -4.26 15.63
N LEU A 97 -4.97 -3.53 14.64
CA LEU A 97 -3.80 -2.67 14.82
C LEU A 97 -4.06 -1.54 15.81
N TYR A 98 -5.25 -0.93 15.77
CA TYR A 98 -5.64 0.13 16.69
C TYR A 98 -5.63 -0.34 18.15
N LEU A 99 -6.16 -1.53 18.42
CA LEU A 99 -6.18 -2.15 19.75
C LEU A 99 -4.82 -2.70 20.17
N CYS A 100 -4.03 -3.21 19.22
CA CYS A 100 -2.66 -3.68 19.45
C CYS A 100 -1.63 -2.55 19.58
N ALA A 101 -1.99 -1.29 19.25
CA ALA A 101 -1.05 -0.16 19.32
C ALA A 101 -0.34 0.00 20.67
N PRO A 102 -1.00 -0.14 21.84
CA PRO A 102 -0.31 -0.11 23.13
C PRO A 102 0.67 -1.29 23.32
N ILE A 103 0.33 -2.48 22.80
CA ILE A 103 1.19 -3.68 22.87
C ILE A 103 2.45 -3.46 22.02
N ILE A 104 2.30 -2.89 20.82
CA ILE A 104 3.42 -2.54 19.94
C ILE A 104 4.34 -1.52 20.62
N ALA A 105 3.76 -0.48 21.20
CA ALA A 105 4.49 0.54 21.93
C ALA A 105 5.24 -0.05 23.16
N TYR A 106 4.60 -0.92 23.91
CA TYR A 106 5.24 -1.64 25.03
C TYR A 106 6.38 -2.54 24.54
N PHE A 107 6.18 -3.24 23.42
CA PHE A 107 7.21 -4.12 22.85
C PHE A 107 8.47 -3.34 22.44
N TYR A 108 8.32 -2.16 21.83
CA TYR A 108 9.46 -1.33 21.43
C TYR A 108 9.89 -0.29 22.48
N GLU A 109 9.19 -0.22 23.60
CA GLU A 109 9.49 0.72 24.71
C GLU A 109 9.40 2.20 24.27
N ASP A 110 8.47 2.52 23.35
CA ASP A 110 8.26 3.90 22.85
C ASP A 110 6.76 4.22 22.72
N GLU A 111 6.26 5.11 23.58
CA GLU A 111 4.84 5.49 23.61
C GLU A 111 4.38 6.25 22.37
N ARG A 112 5.29 6.89 21.63
CA ARG A 112 4.98 7.60 20.37
C ARG A 112 4.34 6.66 19.36
N LEU A 113 4.69 5.37 19.39
CA LEU A 113 4.18 4.34 18.48
C LEU A 113 2.67 4.13 18.62
N ILE A 114 2.03 4.45 19.76
CA ILE A 114 0.58 4.27 19.94
C ILE A 114 -0.18 5.11 18.90
N MET A 115 0.10 6.42 18.88
CA MET A 115 -0.61 7.34 17.98
C MET A 115 -0.20 7.12 16.53
N LEU A 116 1.08 6.87 16.28
CA LEU A 116 1.61 6.58 14.95
C LEU A 116 0.97 5.33 14.35
N THR A 117 0.85 4.22 15.13
CA THR A 117 0.18 3.00 14.68
C THR A 117 -1.27 3.26 14.32
N ARG A 118 -2.01 3.98 15.16
CA ARG A 118 -3.42 4.29 14.93
C ARG A 118 -3.65 5.10 13.66
N VAL A 119 -2.80 6.06 13.38
CA VAL A 119 -2.93 6.91 12.18
C VAL A 119 -2.47 6.19 10.93
N ILE A 120 -1.29 5.54 10.96
CA ILE A 120 -0.76 4.88 9.77
C ILE A 120 -1.59 3.67 9.35
N SER A 121 -2.24 2.97 10.29
CA SER A 121 -3.10 1.82 10.00
C SER A 121 -4.35 2.19 9.19
N VAL A 122 -4.74 3.47 9.11
CA VAL A 122 -5.79 3.95 8.19
C VAL A 122 -5.45 3.61 6.74
N THR A 123 -4.16 3.54 6.40
CA THR A 123 -3.70 3.13 5.06
C THR A 123 -4.17 1.73 4.66
N VAL A 124 -4.37 0.83 5.62
CA VAL A 124 -4.87 -0.53 5.39
C VAL A 124 -6.31 -0.51 4.88
N VAL A 125 -7.16 0.32 5.50
CA VAL A 125 -8.55 0.53 5.04
C VAL A 125 -8.57 1.23 3.68
N LEU A 126 -7.76 2.27 3.50
CA LEU A 126 -7.68 2.99 2.23
C LEU A 126 -7.25 2.06 1.08
N ASN A 127 -6.25 1.20 1.28
CA ASN A 127 -5.83 0.23 0.28
C ASN A 127 -6.94 -0.76 -0.07
N SER A 128 -7.75 -1.21 0.90
CA SER A 128 -8.85 -2.15 0.64
C SER A 128 -9.89 -1.60 -0.35
N LEU A 129 -10.06 -0.27 -0.39
CA LEU A 129 -10.99 0.42 -1.28
C LEU A 129 -10.59 0.40 -2.77
N VAL A 130 -9.34 0.10 -3.11
CA VAL A 130 -8.84 0.18 -4.50
C VAL A 130 -8.38 -1.15 -5.08
N VAL A 131 -8.42 -2.24 -4.32
CA VAL A 131 -7.99 -3.56 -4.78
C VAL A 131 -8.71 -3.96 -6.07
N VAL A 132 -10.02 -3.82 -6.11
CA VAL A 132 -10.84 -4.20 -7.28
C VAL A 132 -10.61 -3.25 -8.45
N GLN A 133 -10.55 -1.93 -8.22
CA GLN A 133 -10.29 -0.94 -9.27
C GLN A 133 -8.94 -1.20 -9.95
N ARG A 134 -7.89 -1.46 -9.17
CA ARG A 134 -6.56 -1.82 -9.71
C ARG A 134 -6.60 -3.12 -10.51
N ALA A 135 -7.30 -4.15 -10.01
CA ALA A 135 -7.46 -5.41 -10.71
C ALA A 135 -8.15 -5.21 -12.07
N LEU A 136 -9.24 -4.46 -12.11
CA LEU A 136 -10.00 -4.19 -13.34
C LEU A 136 -9.18 -3.38 -14.35
N LEU A 137 -8.52 -2.30 -13.93
CA LEU A 137 -7.63 -1.52 -14.80
C LEU A 137 -6.48 -2.38 -15.34
N THR A 138 -5.95 -3.30 -14.54
CA THR A 138 -4.92 -4.24 -14.99
C THR A 138 -5.44 -5.19 -16.06
N VAL A 139 -6.67 -5.69 -15.89
CA VAL A 139 -7.33 -6.53 -16.90
C VAL A 139 -7.58 -5.80 -18.20
N GLU A 140 -7.97 -4.53 -18.13
CA GLU A 140 -8.19 -3.66 -19.29
C GLU A 140 -6.88 -3.18 -19.92
N ILE A 141 -5.73 -3.50 -19.32
CA ILE A 141 -4.39 -3.03 -19.72
C ILE A 141 -4.35 -1.48 -19.70
N ASP A 142 -5.12 -0.86 -18.82
CA ASP A 142 -5.12 0.59 -18.63
C ASP A 142 -4.14 1.02 -17.52
N PHE A 143 -2.86 0.79 -17.78
CA PHE A 143 -1.79 1.25 -16.91
C PHE A 143 -1.62 2.77 -16.92
N LYS A 144 -2.10 3.45 -17.97
CA LYS A 144 -2.05 4.91 -18.06
C LYS A 144 -2.85 5.59 -16.96
N THR A 145 -4.04 5.09 -16.65
CA THR A 145 -4.90 5.62 -15.58
C THR A 145 -4.28 5.36 -14.22
N GLN A 146 -3.72 4.16 -14.00
CA GLN A 146 -2.98 3.86 -12.78
C GLN A 146 -1.77 4.78 -12.61
N ALA A 147 -0.98 4.98 -13.69
CA ALA A 147 0.17 5.88 -13.72
C ALA A 147 -0.18 7.31 -13.30
N LYS A 148 -1.23 7.85 -13.88
CA LYS A 148 -1.68 9.22 -13.57
C LYS A 148 -2.08 9.35 -12.10
N ALA A 149 -2.87 8.39 -11.58
CA ALA A 149 -3.30 8.42 -10.19
C ALA A 149 -2.11 8.35 -9.23
N SER A 150 -1.19 7.40 -9.45
CA SER A 150 0.00 7.21 -8.62
C SER A 150 0.95 8.40 -8.67
N LEU A 151 1.16 9.01 -9.86
CA LEU A 151 2.04 10.16 -10.02
C LEU A 151 1.50 11.39 -9.27
N TRP A 152 0.23 11.73 -9.45
CA TRP A 152 -0.38 12.85 -8.73
C TRP A 152 -0.41 12.62 -7.23
N ALA A 153 -0.68 11.40 -6.79
CA ALA A 153 -0.63 11.03 -5.38
C ALA A 153 0.77 11.23 -4.79
N ALA A 154 1.82 10.81 -5.50
CA ALA A 154 3.21 10.99 -5.09
C ALA A 154 3.62 12.47 -5.03
N ILE A 155 3.22 13.28 -6.02
CA ILE A 155 3.52 14.71 -6.07
C ILE A 155 2.83 15.44 -4.92
N ILE A 156 1.50 15.30 -4.80
CA ILE A 156 0.72 16.04 -3.79
C ILE A 156 1.11 15.58 -2.38
N GLY A 157 1.17 14.26 -2.15
CA GLY A 157 1.62 13.72 -0.86
C GLY A 157 3.05 14.16 -0.52
N GLY A 158 3.95 14.16 -1.52
CA GLY A 158 5.32 14.60 -1.37
C GLY A 158 5.44 16.08 -1.00
N VAL A 159 4.71 16.95 -1.68
CA VAL A 159 4.70 18.40 -1.37
C VAL A 159 4.24 18.64 0.06
N VAL A 160 3.14 18.00 0.48
CA VAL A 160 2.63 18.14 1.86
C VAL A 160 3.61 17.57 2.88
N GLY A 161 4.16 16.37 2.63
CA GLY A 161 5.15 15.76 3.52
C GLY A 161 6.40 16.63 3.69
N ILE A 162 6.93 17.18 2.60
CA ILE A 162 8.09 18.11 2.62
C ILE A 162 7.74 19.39 3.38
N ALA A 163 6.56 20.00 3.12
CA ALA A 163 6.13 21.20 3.81
C ALA A 163 6.03 20.97 5.33
N MET A 164 5.45 19.83 5.75
CA MET A 164 5.39 19.45 7.17
C MET A 164 6.78 19.20 7.77
N ALA A 165 7.71 18.60 6.99
CA ALA A 165 9.07 18.40 7.45
C ALA A 165 9.79 19.73 7.72
N TYR A 166 9.67 20.71 6.82
CA TYR A 166 10.20 22.07 7.03
C TYR A 166 9.51 22.81 8.19
N ALA A 167 8.24 22.54 8.43
CA ALA A 167 7.51 23.09 9.56
C ALA A 167 7.86 22.41 10.92
N GLY A 168 8.77 21.42 10.93
CA GLY A 168 9.26 20.79 12.15
C GLY A 168 8.37 19.70 12.74
N PHE A 169 7.44 19.12 11.96
CA PHE A 169 6.54 18.06 12.43
C PHE A 169 7.22 16.68 12.61
N GLY A 170 8.53 16.53 12.32
CA GLY A 170 9.29 15.31 12.54
C GLY A 170 8.65 14.08 11.90
N VAL A 171 8.43 13.02 12.68
CA VAL A 171 7.83 11.76 12.23
C VAL A 171 6.48 11.92 11.53
N TRP A 172 5.68 12.92 11.94
CA TRP A 172 4.37 13.17 11.34
C TRP A 172 4.43 13.59 9.88
N SER A 173 5.55 14.16 9.44
CA SER A 173 5.75 14.45 8.01
C SER A 173 5.82 13.19 7.16
N ILE A 174 6.47 12.13 7.67
CA ILE A 174 6.57 10.82 6.98
C ILE A 174 5.20 10.14 6.96
N VAL A 175 4.52 10.11 8.10
CA VAL A 175 3.18 9.51 8.23
C VAL A 175 2.18 10.22 7.33
N SER A 176 2.18 11.56 7.35
CA SER A 176 1.29 12.36 6.47
C SER A 176 1.57 12.11 5.00
N TYR A 177 2.84 12.04 4.59
CA TYR A 177 3.20 11.68 3.22
C TYR A 177 2.61 10.33 2.82
N GLN A 178 2.77 9.28 3.66
CA GLN A 178 2.26 7.94 3.36
C GLN A 178 0.73 7.91 3.30
N VAL A 179 0.05 8.46 4.30
CA VAL A 179 -1.42 8.46 4.37
C VAL A 179 -2.02 9.28 3.22
N LEU A 180 -1.50 10.48 2.94
CA LEU A 180 -2.00 11.31 1.85
C LEU A 180 -1.72 10.71 0.48
N ASN A 181 -0.55 10.12 0.28
CA ASN A 181 -0.23 9.43 -0.98
C ASN A 181 -1.29 8.36 -1.28
N ILE A 182 -1.59 7.50 -0.31
CA ILE A 182 -2.60 6.44 -0.48
C ILE A 182 -4.00 7.04 -0.62
N ALA A 183 -4.38 8.02 0.20
CA ALA A 183 -5.70 8.65 0.15
C ALA A 183 -5.97 9.31 -1.20
N ILE A 184 -5.01 10.07 -1.72
CA ILE A 184 -5.12 10.73 -3.03
C ILE A 184 -5.18 9.69 -4.15
N ASN A 185 -4.35 8.63 -4.08
CA ASN A 185 -4.40 7.54 -5.04
C ASN A 185 -5.78 6.86 -5.07
N VAL A 186 -6.37 6.59 -3.89
CA VAL A 186 -7.73 6.07 -3.75
C VAL A 186 -8.74 7.00 -4.42
N ILE A 187 -8.74 8.28 -4.06
CA ILE A 187 -9.66 9.28 -4.61
C ILE A 187 -9.55 9.33 -6.14
N LEU A 188 -8.34 9.41 -6.68
CA LEU A 188 -8.13 9.51 -8.12
C LEU A 188 -8.52 8.22 -8.85
N LEU A 189 -8.22 7.04 -8.30
CA LEU A 189 -8.67 5.78 -8.90
C LEU A 189 -10.20 5.66 -8.89
N TRP A 190 -10.87 6.12 -7.84
CA TRP A 190 -12.33 6.16 -7.81
C TRP A 190 -12.92 7.17 -8.79
N LEU A 191 -12.27 8.30 -9.04
CA LEU A 191 -12.71 9.28 -10.03
C LEU A 191 -12.49 8.79 -11.48
N TYR A 192 -11.36 8.10 -11.73
CA TYR A 192 -11.01 7.65 -13.08
C TYR A 192 -11.64 6.31 -13.46
N SER A 193 -11.92 5.43 -12.49
CA SER A 193 -12.58 4.15 -12.75
C SER A 193 -14.07 4.36 -12.94
N SER A 194 -14.64 3.71 -13.96
CA SER A 194 -16.09 3.68 -14.18
C SER A 194 -16.79 2.66 -13.29
N TRP A 195 -16.06 1.68 -12.76
CA TRP A 195 -16.65 0.63 -11.94
C TRP A 195 -17.06 1.14 -10.56
N ARG A 196 -18.24 0.71 -10.12
CA ARG A 196 -18.77 0.97 -8.77
C ARG A 196 -19.28 -0.35 -8.18
N PRO A 197 -19.08 -0.59 -6.86
CA PRO A 197 -19.65 -1.74 -6.20
C PRO A 197 -21.18 -1.65 -6.17
N SER A 198 -21.84 -2.77 -6.43
CA SER A 198 -23.27 -2.95 -6.19
C SER A 198 -23.48 -3.68 -4.87
N LEU A 199 -24.61 -3.42 -4.18
CA LEU A 199 -24.95 -4.07 -2.91
C LEU A 199 -25.33 -5.55 -3.15
N MET A 200 -24.39 -6.33 -3.65
CA MET A 200 -24.56 -7.75 -3.94
C MET A 200 -23.37 -8.52 -3.39
N TYR A 201 -23.65 -9.65 -2.76
CA TYR A 201 -22.63 -10.58 -2.25
C TYR A 201 -23.01 -12.01 -2.58
N SER A 202 -22.08 -12.83 -3.05
CA SER A 202 -22.26 -14.24 -3.34
C SER A 202 -21.24 -15.09 -2.59
N TRP A 203 -21.76 -15.99 -1.77
CA TRP A 203 -20.92 -16.96 -1.04
C TRP A 203 -20.21 -17.93 -1.99
N ASP A 204 -20.85 -18.29 -3.11
CA ASP A 204 -20.26 -19.19 -4.12
C ASP A 204 -19.11 -18.50 -4.86
N SER A 205 -19.29 -17.24 -5.28
CA SER A 205 -18.23 -16.41 -5.86
C SER A 205 -17.07 -16.25 -4.89
N PHE A 206 -17.37 -15.99 -3.62
CA PHE A 206 -16.36 -15.88 -2.57
C PHE A 206 -15.56 -17.17 -2.44
N ARG A 207 -16.21 -18.34 -2.27
CA ARG A 207 -15.54 -19.64 -2.13
C ARG A 207 -14.63 -19.96 -3.31
N HIS A 208 -15.13 -19.72 -4.52
CA HIS A 208 -14.38 -20.00 -5.73
C HIS A 208 -13.09 -19.15 -5.81
N LEU A 209 -13.20 -17.84 -5.54
CA LEU A 209 -12.07 -16.91 -5.59
C LEU A 209 -11.13 -17.12 -4.39
N PHE A 210 -11.66 -17.38 -3.19
CA PHE A 210 -10.90 -17.65 -1.97
C PHE A 210 -10.03 -18.88 -2.07
N SER A 211 -10.52 -19.96 -2.69
CA SER A 211 -9.76 -21.21 -2.88
C SER A 211 -8.43 -20.99 -3.61
N PHE A 212 -8.39 -20.08 -4.56
CA PHE A 212 -7.16 -19.69 -5.25
C PHE A 212 -6.42 -18.55 -4.51
N GLY A 213 -7.16 -17.53 -4.10
CA GLY A 213 -6.60 -16.34 -3.47
C GLY A 213 -5.88 -16.65 -2.15
N SER A 214 -6.43 -17.52 -1.30
CA SER A 214 -5.83 -17.87 0.00
C SER A 214 -4.43 -18.49 -0.12
N ARG A 215 -4.17 -19.27 -1.16
CA ARG A 215 -2.82 -19.84 -1.40
C ARG A 215 -1.82 -18.76 -1.76
N LEU A 216 -2.24 -17.81 -2.60
CA LEU A 216 -1.39 -16.66 -2.92
C LEU A 216 -1.21 -15.73 -1.72
N ALA A 217 -2.26 -15.53 -0.92
CA ALA A 217 -2.18 -14.75 0.32
C ALA A 217 -1.17 -15.36 1.29
N ALA A 218 -1.21 -16.68 1.49
CA ALA A 218 -0.24 -17.38 2.34
C ALA A 218 1.20 -17.22 1.81
N ALA A 219 1.42 -17.36 0.52
CA ALA A 219 2.72 -17.15 -0.11
C ALA A 219 3.18 -15.69 0.02
N GLY A 220 2.28 -14.72 -0.20
CA GLY A 220 2.54 -13.29 -0.03
C GLY A 220 2.90 -12.95 1.41
N LEU A 221 2.16 -13.49 2.37
CA LEU A 221 2.42 -13.30 3.80
C LEU A 221 3.80 -13.84 4.20
N LEU A 222 4.15 -15.06 3.77
CA LEU A 222 5.47 -15.62 4.02
C LEU A 222 6.58 -14.77 3.40
N ASN A 223 6.38 -14.29 2.17
CA ASN A 223 7.33 -13.39 1.52
C ASN A 223 7.47 -12.07 2.28
N THR A 224 6.37 -11.48 2.74
CA THR A 224 6.36 -10.24 3.54
C THR A 224 7.11 -10.43 4.86
N LEU A 225 6.84 -11.54 5.56
CA LEU A 225 7.54 -11.87 6.80
C LEU A 225 9.04 -12.09 6.58
N TYR A 226 9.42 -12.79 5.51
CA TYR A 226 10.82 -13.01 5.16
C TYR A 226 11.54 -11.70 4.81
N SER A 227 10.89 -10.86 3.98
CA SER A 227 11.48 -9.62 3.47
C SER A 227 11.54 -8.49 4.51
N ASN A 228 10.66 -8.50 5.51
CA ASN A 228 10.56 -7.41 6.50
C ASN A 228 10.83 -7.87 7.93
N GLY A 229 10.92 -9.17 8.19
CA GLY A 229 11.06 -9.71 9.56
C GLY A 229 12.31 -9.20 10.31
N TYR A 230 13.38 -8.88 9.59
CA TYR A 230 14.59 -8.30 10.17
C TYR A 230 14.35 -6.91 10.82
N LEU A 231 13.36 -6.13 10.31
CA LEU A 231 13.02 -4.82 10.89
C LEU A 231 12.52 -4.96 12.33
N ILE A 232 11.81 -6.05 12.65
CA ILE A 232 11.34 -6.34 14.01
C ILE A 232 12.54 -6.55 14.94
N VAL A 233 13.51 -7.35 14.49
CA VAL A 233 14.71 -7.67 15.28
C VAL A 233 15.55 -6.43 15.49
N ILE A 234 15.83 -5.68 14.41
CA ILE A 234 16.63 -4.45 14.49
C ILE A 234 15.93 -3.42 15.39
N GLY A 235 14.61 -3.22 15.21
CA GLY A 235 13.86 -2.26 16.03
C GLY A 235 13.77 -2.63 17.51
N LYS A 236 13.84 -3.93 17.87
CA LYS A 236 13.82 -4.36 19.27
C LYS A 236 15.19 -4.37 19.93
N VAL A 237 16.24 -4.75 19.18
CA VAL A 237 17.58 -4.96 19.74
C VAL A 237 18.43 -3.69 19.70
N PHE A 238 18.22 -2.84 18.70
CA PHE A 238 18.96 -1.60 18.49
C PHE A 238 18.08 -0.38 18.73
N LYS A 239 18.68 0.81 18.69
CA LYS A 239 17.92 2.07 18.85
C LYS A 239 17.09 2.38 17.61
N ALA A 240 16.03 3.18 17.78
CA ALA A 240 15.21 3.66 16.67
C ALA A 240 16.05 4.35 15.58
N SER A 241 17.07 5.13 15.95
CA SER A 241 18.00 5.77 15.02
C SER A 241 18.75 4.77 14.13
N ASP A 242 19.19 3.64 14.67
CA ASP A 242 19.92 2.61 13.90
C ASP A 242 19.00 1.96 12.86
N LEU A 243 17.77 1.64 13.27
CA LEU A 243 16.73 1.17 12.35
C LEU A 243 16.41 2.24 11.28
N GLY A 244 16.39 3.51 11.67
CA GLY A 244 16.19 4.63 10.76
C GLY A 244 17.26 4.74 9.68
N TYR A 245 18.54 4.62 10.05
CA TYR A 245 19.63 4.54 9.07
C TYR A 245 19.50 3.33 8.15
N TYR A 246 19.18 2.16 8.72
CA TYR A 246 18.96 0.95 7.94
C TYR A 246 17.79 1.11 6.95
N THR A 247 16.64 1.59 7.43
CA THR A 247 15.43 1.79 6.60
C THR A 247 15.70 2.75 5.45
N ARG A 248 16.43 3.86 5.72
CA ARG A 248 16.85 4.79 4.67
C ARG A 248 17.77 4.11 3.64
N ALA A 249 18.82 3.42 4.10
CA ALA A 249 19.72 2.72 3.21
C ALA A 249 19.01 1.68 2.34
N HIS A 250 18.10 0.92 2.92
CA HIS A 250 17.28 -0.05 2.21
C HIS A 250 16.36 0.61 1.18
N GLN A 251 15.71 1.73 1.53
CA GLN A 251 14.89 2.50 0.60
C GLN A 251 15.71 3.01 -0.59
N PHE A 252 16.92 3.57 -0.34
CA PHE A 252 17.81 3.99 -1.44
C PHE A 252 18.23 2.82 -2.33
N GLY A 253 18.45 1.64 -1.77
CA GLY A 253 18.84 0.44 -2.54
C GLY A 253 17.69 -0.18 -3.35
N SER A 254 16.44 0.17 -3.07
CA SER A 254 15.25 -0.33 -3.79
C SER A 254 14.90 0.49 -5.04
N PHE A 255 15.58 1.62 -5.29
CA PHE A 255 15.45 2.47 -6.47
C PHE A 255 16.43 2.07 -7.57
#